data_103e5ddd07be899035c308d3cbc9cbcd
#
_entry.id   103e5ddd07be899035c308d3cbc9cbcd
#
_cell.length_a   1.000
_cell.length_b   1.000
_cell.length_c   1.000
_cell.angle_alpha   90.00
_cell.angle_beta   90.00
_cell.angle_gamma   90.00
#
_symmetry.space_group_name_H-M   'P 1'
#
loop_
_entity.id
_entity.type
_entity.pdbx_description
1 polymer ?
#
loop_
_entity_poly.entity_id
_entity_poly.type
_entity_poly.pdbx_seq_one_letter_code
_entity_poly.pdbx_strand_id
1 'polypeptide(L)'
;GGNKKNLIQLPVLFRILYCCGTRINETLGIRKKDVDLENGIIALYETKNNCARYIVLSDELKELLHQYADKCFYMIEDDGYIFSTHNGKRLSGDYIYELHRKFLEQANIPYIGEGNGPRIHDWRHTFAVHSFKQLADSGIDLYVALPILSTYLGHKTIYATEKYLRLTTSVYPYIEKKWASKINDVFGKVVEIYEKN
;
A
#
# COMPACT_ATOMS: atom_id res chain seq x y z
N GLY A 1 11.00 -28.70 -3.89
CA GLY A 1 11.87 -27.49 -3.83
C GLY A 1 11.12 -26.18 -3.78
N GLY A 2 9.99 -26.05 -4.49
CA GLY A 2 9.26 -24.77 -4.58
C GLY A 2 8.68 -24.24 -3.27
N ASN A 3 8.36 -25.10 -2.34
CA ASN A 3 7.70 -24.71 -1.09
C ASN A 3 8.64 -23.95 -0.13
N LYS A 4 9.93 -24.31 -0.06
CA LYS A 4 10.86 -23.67 0.89
C LYS A 4 11.18 -22.20 0.52
N LYS A 5 11.33 -21.91 -0.77
CA LYS A 5 11.56 -20.53 -1.25
C LYS A 5 10.36 -19.64 -0.96
N ASN A 6 9.15 -20.15 -1.16
CA ASN A 6 7.92 -19.43 -0.88
C ASN A 6 7.76 -19.08 0.61
N LEU A 7 8.18 -19.95 1.53
CA LEU A 7 8.13 -19.66 2.97
C LEU A 7 8.96 -18.43 3.36
N ILE A 8 9.99 -18.11 2.56
CA ILE A 8 10.89 -16.99 2.83
C ILE A 8 10.43 -15.73 2.06
N GLN A 9 10.10 -15.88 0.76
CA GLN A 9 9.81 -14.71 -0.09
C GLN A 9 8.40 -14.13 0.07
N LEU A 10 7.38 -14.97 0.34
CA LEU A 10 5.99 -14.50 0.43
C LEU A 10 5.74 -13.56 1.62
N PRO A 11 6.26 -13.81 2.83
CA PRO A 11 6.11 -12.86 3.93
C PRO A 11 6.66 -11.47 3.59
N VAL A 12 7.80 -11.39 2.90
CA VAL A 12 8.41 -10.12 2.46
C VAL A 12 7.55 -9.46 1.40
N LEU A 13 7.10 -10.22 0.40
CA LEU A 13 6.22 -9.73 -0.67
C LEU A 13 4.95 -9.09 -0.10
N PHE A 14 4.23 -9.80 0.77
CA PHE A 14 2.99 -9.27 1.36
C PHE A 14 3.24 -8.08 2.28
N ARG A 15 4.36 -8.05 2.99
CA ARG A 15 4.74 -6.89 3.80
C ARG A 15 5.02 -5.65 2.95
N ILE A 16 5.71 -5.78 1.82
CA ILE A 16 5.90 -4.66 0.88
C ILE A 16 4.56 -4.18 0.33
N LEU A 17 3.66 -5.08 -0.06
CA LEU A 17 2.32 -4.70 -0.53
C LEU A 17 1.54 -3.90 0.53
N TYR A 18 1.58 -4.36 1.78
CA TYR A 18 0.85 -3.73 2.89
C TYR A 18 1.52 -2.43 3.36
N CYS A 19 2.84 -2.44 3.62
CA CYS A 19 3.54 -1.33 4.24
C CYS A 19 3.90 -0.20 3.26
N CYS A 20 3.97 -0.50 1.94
CA CYS A 20 4.36 0.47 0.91
C CYS A 20 3.23 0.75 -0.09
N GLY A 21 2.11 0.04 -0.01
CA GLY A 21 0.97 0.25 -0.90
C GLY A 21 1.28 0.07 -2.39
N THR A 22 2.25 -0.77 -2.74
CA THR A 22 2.64 -1.03 -4.12
C THR A 22 1.59 -1.85 -4.86
N ARG A 23 1.57 -1.77 -6.20
CA ARG A 23 0.77 -2.70 -7.01
C ARG A 23 1.46 -4.05 -7.09
N ILE A 24 0.70 -5.14 -7.20
CA ILE A 24 1.27 -6.49 -7.28
C ILE A 24 2.32 -6.61 -8.38
N ASN A 25 2.06 -6.10 -9.59
CA ASN A 25 3.00 -6.17 -10.68
C ASN A 25 4.25 -5.30 -10.47
N GLU A 26 4.14 -4.16 -9.78
CA GLU A 26 5.27 -3.34 -9.37
C GLU A 26 6.16 -4.12 -8.40
N THR A 27 5.55 -4.73 -7.36
CA THR A 27 6.28 -5.53 -6.38
C THR A 27 6.96 -6.74 -7.02
N LEU A 28 6.27 -7.46 -7.89
CA LEU A 28 6.83 -8.61 -8.58
C LEU A 28 7.91 -8.23 -9.60
N GLY A 29 7.91 -6.98 -10.07
CA GLY A 29 8.88 -6.44 -11.01
C GLY A 29 10.18 -5.97 -10.37
N ILE A 30 10.28 -5.91 -9.04
CA ILE A 30 11.49 -5.46 -8.34
C ILE A 30 12.67 -6.38 -8.65
N ARG A 31 13.75 -5.79 -9.10
CA ARG A 31 15.02 -6.49 -9.35
C ARG A 31 15.99 -6.25 -8.20
N LYS A 32 17.00 -7.09 -8.07
CA LYS A 32 18.01 -6.94 -7.01
C LYS A 32 18.70 -5.58 -7.06
N LYS A 33 19.06 -5.10 -8.24
CA LYS A 33 19.69 -3.78 -8.45
C LYS A 33 18.82 -2.58 -8.06
N ASP A 34 17.50 -2.78 -7.97
CA ASP A 34 16.53 -1.73 -7.63
C ASP A 34 16.40 -1.54 -6.12
N VAL A 35 17.07 -2.38 -5.33
CA VAL A 35 16.98 -2.40 -3.86
C VAL A 35 18.24 -1.83 -3.24
N ASP A 36 18.11 -0.66 -2.63
CA ASP A 36 19.15 -0.07 -1.79
C ASP A 36 18.87 -0.43 -0.33
N LEU A 37 19.55 -1.47 0.14
CA LEU A 37 19.39 -1.96 1.50
C LEU A 37 19.97 -0.98 2.53
N GLU A 38 21.04 -0.28 2.19
CA GLU A 38 21.72 0.65 3.11
C GLU A 38 20.80 1.83 3.46
N ASN A 39 20.17 2.43 2.45
CA ASN A 39 19.27 3.56 2.65
C ASN A 39 17.80 3.14 2.85
N GLY A 40 17.45 1.85 2.69
CA GLY A 40 16.09 1.36 2.82
C GLY A 40 15.17 1.88 1.73
N ILE A 41 15.65 1.94 0.48
CA ILE A 41 14.92 2.48 -0.66
C ILE A 41 14.76 1.40 -1.73
N ILE A 42 13.58 1.34 -2.35
CA ILE A 42 13.35 0.51 -3.53
C ILE A 42 12.89 1.41 -4.69
N ALA A 43 13.57 1.28 -5.84
CA ALA A 43 13.16 1.93 -7.08
C ALA A 43 12.11 1.07 -7.81
N LEU A 44 10.99 1.67 -8.20
CA LEU A 44 9.93 1.03 -8.96
C LEU A 44 9.88 1.63 -10.37
N TYR A 45 10.26 0.83 -11.37
CA TYR A 45 10.31 1.27 -12.77
C TYR A 45 9.12 0.80 -13.61
N GLU A 46 8.64 -0.42 -13.37
CA GLU A 46 7.54 -0.99 -14.14
C GLU A 46 6.17 -0.55 -13.57
N THR A 47 5.88 0.74 -13.67
CA THR A 47 4.58 1.25 -13.22
C THR A 47 3.59 1.31 -14.39
N LYS A 48 2.31 1.04 -14.14
CA LYS A 48 1.22 1.13 -15.14
C LYS A 48 1.19 2.47 -15.90
N ASN A 49 1.84 3.49 -15.35
CA ASN A 49 1.81 4.86 -15.85
C ASN A 49 3.15 5.33 -16.42
N ASN A 50 4.14 4.45 -16.58
CA ASN A 50 5.53 4.79 -16.96
C ASN A 50 6.19 5.85 -16.05
N CYS A 51 5.73 5.97 -14.82
CA CYS A 51 6.32 6.87 -13.83
C CYS A 51 7.18 6.06 -12.88
N ALA A 52 8.48 6.17 -12.99
CA ALA A 52 9.39 5.64 -11.97
C ALA A 52 9.16 6.38 -10.65
N ARG A 53 9.22 5.67 -9.55
CA ARG A 53 9.16 6.25 -8.21
C ARG A 53 9.96 5.44 -7.21
N TYR A 54 10.34 6.10 -6.13
CA TYR A 54 10.99 5.44 -5.00
C TYR A 54 9.98 5.18 -3.90
N ILE A 55 10.15 4.05 -3.21
CA ILE A 55 9.49 3.76 -1.95
C ILE A 55 10.54 3.69 -0.86
N VAL A 56 10.22 4.29 0.30
CA VAL A 56 11.06 4.27 1.49
C VAL A 56 10.49 3.23 2.45
N LEU A 57 11.35 2.38 2.97
CA LEU A 57 10.98 1.31 3.89
C LEU A 57 11.01 1.83 5.33
N SER A 58 10.09 1.35 6.17
CA SER A 58 10.22 1.49 7.62
C SER A 58 11.41 0.66 8.12
N ASP A 59 11.91 0.98 9.32
CA ASP A 59 13.05 0.27 9.91
C ASP A 59 12.78 -1.24 10.04
N GLU A 60 11.55 -1.62 10.43
CA GLU A 60 11.16 -3.04 10.54
C GLU A 60 11.11 -3.74 9.18
N LEU A 61 10.64 -3.04 8.14
CA LEU A 61 10.59 -3.62 6.80
C LEU A 61 11.99 -3.68 6.18
N LYS A 62 12.83 -2.69 6.45
CA LYS A 62 14.25 -2.68 6.06
C LYS A 62 14.97 -3.88 6.67
N GLU A 63 14.83 -4.11 7.98
CA GLU A 63 15.42 -5.25 8.68
C GLU A 63 14.93 -6.59 8.10
N LEU A 64 13.63 -6.73 7.86
CA LEU A 64 13.08 -7.93 7.23
C LEU A 64 13.65 -8.16 5.81
N LEU A 65 13.85 -7.09 5.06
CA LEU A 65 14.42 -7.18 3.71
C LEU A 65 15.91 -7.52 3.76
N HIS A 66 16.66 -7.04 4.74
CA HIS A 66 18.04 -7.48 5.00
C HIS A 66 18.11 -8.98 5.27
N GLN A 67 17.29 -9.49 6.18
CA GLN A 67 17.24 -10.92 6.48
C GLN A 67 16.85 -11.76 5.27
N TYR A 68 16.02 -11.23 4.38
CA TYR A 68 15.68 -11.86 3.12
C TYR A 68 16.86 -11.84 2.15
N ALA A 69 17.53 -10.71 2.03
CA ALA A 69 18.68 -10.52 1.16
C ALA A 69 19.82 -11.47 1.54
N ASP A 70 20.14 -11.60 2.82
CA ASP A 70 21.16 -12.52 3.32
C ASP A 70 20.88 -13.97 2.93
N LYS A 71 19.63 -14.36 2.86
CA LYS A 71 19.22 -15.72 2.50
C LYS A 71 19.09 -15.96 1.01
N CYS A 72 18.85 -14.94 0.20
CA CYS A 72 18.41 -15.13 -1.17
C CYS A 72 19.22 -14.35 -2.22
N PHE A 73 19.76 -13.15 -1.90
CA PHE A 73 20.35 -12.28 -2.92
C PHE A 73 21.67 -12.81 -3.50
N TYR A 74 22.38 -13.64 -2.78
CA TYR A 74 23.60 -14.29 -3.31
C TYR A 74 23.32 -15.23 -4.50
N MET A 75 22.07 -15.71 -4.64
CA MET A 75 21.62 -16.56 -5.75
C MET A 75 20.95 -15.78 -6.88
N ILE A 76 20.84 -14.47 -6.76
CA ILE A 76 20.10 -13.62 -7.68
C ILE A 76 21.09 -12.70 -8.38
N GLU A 77 21.13 -12.74 -9.71
CA GLU A 77 21.85 -11.77 -10.51
C GLU A 77 21.30 -10.36 -10.32
N ASP A 78 22.08 -9.33 -10.57
CA ASP A 78 21.67 -7.95 -10.31
C ASP A 78 20.40 -7.56 -11.09
N ASP A 79 20.23 -8.05 -12.31
CA ASP A 79 19.01 -7.89 -13.11
C ASP A 79 17.91 -8.91 -12.79
N GLY A 80 18.18 -9.85 -11.88
CA GLY A 80 17.24 -10.88 -11.48
C GLY A 80 16.15 -10.34 -10.55
N TYR A 81 14.96 -10.95 -10.64
CA TYR A 81 13.81 -10.59 -9.79
C TYR A 81 13.98 -11.10 -8.36
N ILE A 82 13.78 -10.23 -7.37
CA ILE A 82 13.83 -10.64 -5.96
C ILE A 82 12.71 -11.62 -5.61
N PHE A 83 11.55 -11.52 -6.25
CA PHE A 83 10.45 -12.48 -6.13
C PHE A 83 10.36 -13.35 -7.36
N SER A 84 10.94 -14.55 -7.28
CA SER A 84 11.11 -15.40 -8.45
C SER A 84 10.84 -16.87 -8.16
N THR A 85 10.55 -17.59 -9.24
CA THR A 85 10.47 -19.06 -9.25
C THR A 85 11.84 -19.69 -8.97
N HIS A 86 11.89 -21.00 -8.82
CA HIS A 86 13.15 -21.74 -8.70
C HIS A 86 14.10 -21.47 -9.88
N ASN A 87 13.57 -21.27 -11.07
CA ASN A 87 14.34 -21.03 -12.29
C ASN A 87 14.66 -19.51 -12.51
N GLY A 88 14.53 -18.67 -11.51
CA GLY A 88 14.83 -17.24 -11.60
C GLY A 88 13.79 -16.40 -12.35
N LYS A 89 12.72 -17.01 -12.91
CA LYS A 89 11.65 -16.26 -13.58
C LYS A 89 10.79 -15.50 -12.55
N ARG A 90 10.34 -14.32 -12.92
CA ARG A 90 9.41 -13.51 -12.11
C ARG A 90 8.18 -14.34 -11.72
N LEU A 91 7.72 -14.21 -10.47
CA LEU A 91 6.43 -14.79 -10.06
C LEU A 91 5.29 -14.11 -10.85
N SER A 92 4.26 -14.87 -11.19
CA SER A 92 3.07 -14.32 -11.85
C SER A 92 2.09 -13.75 -10.83
N GLY A 93 1.37 -12.71 -11.24
CA GLY A 93 0.28 -12.15 -10.44
C GLY A 93 -0.79 -13.20 -10.14
N ASP A 94 -1.18 -13.99 -11.13
CA ASP A 94 -2.21 -15.04 -10.98
C ASP A 94 -1.83 -16.07 -9.91
N TYR A 95 -0.57 -16.49 -9.89
CA TYR A 95 -0.08 -17.41 -8.85
C TYR A 95 -0.20 -16.79 -7.45
N ILE A 96 0.12 -15.50 -7.29
CA ILE A 96 -0.03 -14.81 -6.00
C ILE A 96 -1.51 -14.63 -5.64
N TYR A 97 -2.40 -14.40 -6.61
CA TYR A 97 -3.84 -14.36 -6.37
C TYR A 97 -4.38 -15.70 -5.86
N GLU A 98 -3.95 -16.82 -6.44
CA GLU A 98 -4.34 -18.15 -5.98
C GLU A 98 -3.84 -18.44 -4.56
N LEU A 99 -2.59 -18.09 -4.26
CA LEU A 99 -2.02 -18.22 -2.92
C LEU A 99 -2.75 -17.35 -1.90
N HIS A 100 -3.06 -16.12 -2.25
CA HIS A 100 -3.80 -15.20 -1.39
C HIS A 100 -5.18 -15.77 -1.02
N ARG A 101 -5.91 -16.34 -1.97
CA ARG A 101 -7.18 -17.04 -1.71
C ARG A 101 -7.02 -18.19 -0.73
N LYS A 102 -5.99 -19.03 -0.93
CA LYS A 102 -5.70 -20.14 -0.01
C LYS A 102 -5.37 -19.63 1.41
N PHE A 103 -4.65 -18.52 1.54
CA PHE A 103 -4.37 -17.93 2.84
C PHE A 103 -5.61 -17.35 3.51
N LEU A 104 -6.51 -16.72 2.76
CA LEU A 104 -7.80 -16.25 3.28
C LEU A 104 -8.64 -17.44 3.79
N GLU A 105 -8.71 -18.52 3.03
CA GLU A 105 -9.41 -19.75 3.42
C GLU A 105 -8.82 -20.33 4.72
N GLN A 106 -7.49 -20.47 4.81
CA GLN A 106 -6.80 -20.95 6.01
C GLN A 106 -7.02 -20.03 7.22
N ALA A 107 -7.21 -18.73 6.99
CA ALA A 107 -7.52 -17.73 8.01
C ALA A 107 -9.02 -17.66 8.36
N ASN A 108 -9.87 -18.53 7.78
CA ASN A 108 -11.32 -18.48 7.92
C ASN A 108 -11.95 -17.14 7.50
N ILE A 109 -11.33 -16.44 6.53
CA ILE A 109 -11.86 -15.21 5.96
C ILE A 109 -12.65 -15.59 4.70
N PRO A 110 -13.98 -15.37 4.68
CA PRO A 110 -14.80 -15.83 3.57
C PRO A 110 -14.49 -15.07 2.28
N TYR A 111 -14.36 -15.80 1.18
CA TYR A 111 -14.33 -15.30 -0.17
C TYR A 111 -15.61 -15.74 -0.89
N ILE A 112 -16.50 -14.79 -1.18
CA ILE A 112 -17.86 -15.07 -1.66
C ILE A 112 -17.93 -15.16 -3.21
N GLY A 113 -16.78 -15.01 -3.89
CA GLY A 113 -16.74 -15.02 -5.36
C GLY A 113 -17.13 -13.69 -6.01
N GLU A 114 -17.08 -13.62 -7.34
CA GLU A 114 -17.52 -12.48 -8.17
C GLU A 114 -17.07 -11.07 -7.71
N GLY A 115 -15.85 -10.98 -7.16
CA GLY A 115 -15.31 -9.71 -6.65
C GLY A 115 -15.74 -9.38 -5.21
N ASN A 116 -16.52 -10.21 -4.55
CA ASN A 116 -16.90 -10.06 -3.16
C ASN A 116 -15.91 -10.80 -2.25
N GLY A 117 -15.21 -10.07 -1.42
CA GLY A 117 -14.17 -10.54 -0.50
C GLY A 117 -12.83 -9.83 -0.71
N PRO A 118 -11.89 -10.02 0.23
CA PRO A 118 -10.61 -9.34 0.18
C PRO A 118 -9.79 -9.73 -1.06
N ARG A 119 -9.26 -8.73 -1.76
CA ARG A 119 -8.43 -8.86 -2.95
C ARG A 119 -7.02 -8.37 -2.68
N ILE A 120 -6.05 -8.79 -3.46
CA ILE A 120 -4.67 -8.29 -3.32
C ILE A 120 -4.59 -6.77 -3.47
N HIS A 121 -5.43 -6.16 -4.31
CA HIS A 121 -5.45 -4.70 -4.47
C HIS A 121 -5.94 -3.97 -3.21
N ASP A 122 -6.68 -4.63 -2.35
CA ASP A 122 -7.22 -4.05 -1.13
C ASP A 122 -6.12 -3.82 -0.07
N TRP A 123 -4.96 -4.49 -0.17
CA TRP A 123 -3.77 -4.17 0.63
C TRP A 123 -3.30 -2.72 0.39
N ARG A 124 -3.29 -2.31 -0.87
CA ARG A 124 -2.95 -0.94 -1.24
C ARG A 124 -4.03 0.06 -0.80
N HIS A 125 -5.29 -0.35 -0.86
CA HIS A 125 -6.39 0.45 -0.32
C HIS A 125 -6.22 0.67 1.18
N THR A 126 -5.96 -0.38 1.94
CA THR A 126 -5.72 -0.34 3.38
C THR A 126 -4.52 0.56 3.71
N PHE A 127 -3.41 0.42 2.98
CA PHE A 127 -2.27 1.32 3.11
C PHE A 127 -2.66 2.78 2.91
N ALA A 128 -3.39 3.09 1.84
CA ALA A 128 -3.81 4.47 1.54
C ALA A 128 -4.65 5.07 2.67
N VAL A 129 -5.59 4.31 3.22
CA VAL A 129 -6.44 4.74 4.32
C VAL A 129 -5.65 4.97 5.60
N HIS A 130 -4.78 4.02 5.96
CA HIS A 130 -3.95 4.13 7.17
C HIS A 130 -2.96 5.29 7.07
N SER A 131 -2.30 5.46 5.92
CA SER A 131 -1.38 6.60 5.71
C SER A 131 -2.10 7.93 5.76
N PHE A 132 -3.28 8.03 5.16
CA PHE A 132 -4.10 9.24 5.23
C PHE A 132 -4.50 9.56 6.66
N LYS A 133 -4.93 8.54 7.42
CA LYS A 133 -5.24 8.69 8.84
C LYS A 133 -4.03 9.19 9.63
N GLN A 134 -2.85 8.59 9.44
CA GLN A 134 -1.62 9.00 10.12
C GLN A 134 -1.25 10.46 9.81
N LEU A 135 -1.36 10.87 8.54
CA LEU A 135 -1.12 12.27 8.15
C LEU A 135 -2.11 13.22 8.82
N ALA A 136 -3.39 12.85 8.88
CA ALA A 136 -4.42 13.63 9.57
C ALA A 136 -4.18 13.72 11.08
N ASP A 137 -3.81 12.62 11.72
CA ASP A 137 -3.49 12.55 13.16
C ASP A 137 -2.23 13.39 13.50
N SER A 138 -1.30 13.51 12.56
CA SER A 138 -0.12 14.39 12.67
C SER A 138 -0.44 15.87 12.46
N GLY A 139 -1.71 16.23 12.26
CA GLY A 139 -2.15 17.61 12.06
C GLY A 139 -1.97 18.15 10.64
N ILE A 140 -1.60 17.29 9.67
CA ILE A 140 -1.49 17.69 8.27
C ILE A 140 -2.89 17.88 7.69
N ASP A 141 -3.08 19.03 7.03
CA ASP A 141 -4.35 19.33 6.36
C ASP A 141 -4.69 18.27 5.30
N LEU A 142 -5.95 17.84 5.27
CA LEU A 142 -6.42 16.79 4.33
C LEU A 142 -6.20 17.18 2.86
N TYR A 143 -6.29 18.47 2.51
CA TYR A 143 -6.02 18.94 1.16
C TYR A 143 -4.53 18.88 0.79
N VAL A 144 -3.64 18.90 1.79
CA VAL A 144 -2.19 18.70 1.61
C VAL A 144 -1.86 17.19 1.61
N ALA A 145 -2.48 16.42 2.49
CA ALA A 145 -2.26 14.97 2.61
C ALA A 145 -2.63 14.21 1.33
N LEU A 146 -3.72 14.59 0.67
CA LEU A 146 -4.21 13.93 -0.55
C LEU A 146 -3.20 13.97 -1.72
N PRO A 147 -2.67 15.14 -2.13
CA PRO A 147 -1.63 15.20 -3.16
C PRO A 147 -0.37 14.42 -2.79
N ILE A 148 0.09 14.50 -1.54
CA ILE A 148 1.26 13.76 -1.07
C ILE A 148 1.04 12.26 -1.26
N LEU A 149 -0.07 11.74 -0.75
CA LEU A 149 -0.41 10.33 -0.86
C LEU A 149 -0.62 9.90 -2.31
N SER A 150 -1.25 10.76 -3.13
CA SER A 150 -1.47 10.50 -4.55
C SER A 150 -0.15 10.35 -5.30
N THR A 151 0.81 11.24 -5.04
CA THR A 151 2.15 11.19 -5.62
C THR A 151 2.91 9.95 -5.16
N TYR A 152 2.90 9.64 -3.87
CA TYR A 152 3.54 8.44 -3.33
C TYR A 152 2.98 7.17 -3.96
N LEU A 153 1.68 7.08 -4.09
CA LEU A 153 1.01 5.94 -4.75
C LEU A 153 1.24 5.90 -6.27
N GLY A 154 1.75 6.95 -6.90
CA GLY A 154 1.92 7.01 -8.34
C GLY A 154 0.58 7.02 -9.08
N HIS A 155 -0.40 7.79 -8.60
CA HIS A 155 -1.64 8.04 -9.27
C HIS A 155 -1.49 9.21 -10.26
N LYS A 156 -2.08 9.10 -11.45
CA LYS A 156 -2.10 10.19 -12.45
C LYS A 156 -2.96 11.37 -12.02
N THR A 157 -3.95 11.12 -11.18
CA THR A 157 -4.89 12.13 -10.70
C THR A 157 -5.19 11.94 -9.23
N ILE A 158 -5.45 13.03 -8.53
CA ILE A 158 -5.86 13.02 -7.11
C ILE A 158 -7.18 12.26 -6.92
N TYR A 159 -8.08 12.31 -7.91
CA TYR A 159 -9.36 11.59 -7.88
C TYR A 159 -9.21 10.07 -7.66
N ALA A 160 -8.11 9.48 -8.17
CA ALA A 160 -7.86 8.05 -7.96
C ALA A 160 -7.59 7.74 -6.47
N THR A 161 -6.94 8.65 -5.74
CA THR A 161 -6.70 8.53 -4.29
C THR A 161 -7.96 8.86 -3.50
N GLU A 162 -8.66 9.93 -3.88
CA GLU A 162 -9.90 10.36 -3.25
C GLU A 162 -10.97 9.26 -3.26
N LYS A 163 -11.06 8.48 -4.35
CA LYS A 163 -11.98 7.35 -4.44
C LYS A 163 -11.75 6.29 -3.36
N TYR A 164 -10.49 6.02 -2.99
CA TYR A 164 -10.19 5.09 -1.90
C TYR A 164 -10.68 5.64 -0.55
N LEU A 165 -10.55 6.93 -0.33
CA LEU A 165 -10.89 7.57 0.94
C LEU A 165 -12.41 7.72 1.12
N ARG A 166 -13.14 8.06 0.06
CA ARG A 166 -14.60 8.21 0.09
C ARG A 166 -15.34 6.93 0.48
N LEU A 167 -14.76 5.77 0.20
CA LEU A 167 -15.40 4.47 0.45
C LEU A 167 -15.12 3.92 1.86
N THR A 168 -14.39 4.66 2.70
CA THR A 168 -13.91 4.14 3.98
C THR A 168 -14.51 4.92 5.14
N THR A 169 -15.41 4.29 5.87
CA THR A 169 -16.08 4.86 7.06
C THR A 169 -15.11 5.33 8.13
N SER A 170 -13.91 4.73 8.23
CA SER A 170 -12.88 5.13 9.18
C SER A 170 -12.31 6.54 8.94
N VAL A 171 -12.53 7.14 7.76
CA VAL A 171 -12.12 8.50 7.42
C VAL A 171 -13.22 9.53 7.75
N TYR A 172 -14.49 9.12 7.88
CA TYR A 172 -15.61 10.01 8.16
C TYR A 172 -15.41 10.88 9.40
N PRO A 173 -14.95 10.36 10.56
CA PRO A 173 -14.75 11.20 11.75
C PRO A 173 -13.79 12.38 11.52
N TYR A 174 -12.78 12.23 10.65
CA TYR A 174 -11.85 13.31 10.29
C TYR A 174 -12.50 14.35 9.41
N ILE A 175 -13.33 13.89 8.46
CA ILE A 175 -14.10 14.77 7.58
C ILE A 175 -15.13 15.53 8.39
N GLU A 176 -15.90 14.87 9.25
CA GLU A 176 -16.92 15.48 10.11
C GLU A 176 -16.31 16.52 11.05
N LYS A 177 -15.22 16.19 11.76
CA LYS A 177 -14.53 17.12 12.66
C LYS A 177 -14.08 18.38 11.93
N LYS A 178 -13.56 18.25 10.70
CA LYS A 178 -13.12 19.37 9.89
C LYS A 178 -14.29 20.20 9.34
N TRP A 179 -15.39 19.54 8.95
CA TRP A 179 -16.60 20.23 8.54
C TRP A 179 -17.25 20.95 9.70
N ALA A 180 -17.35 20.32 10.89
CA ALA A 180 -17.89 20.94 12.09
C ALA A 180 -17.10 22.22 12.47
N SER A 181 -15.75 22.19 12.40
CA SER A 181 -14.95 23.39 12.66
C SER A 181 -15.21 24.49 11.64
N LYS A 182 -15.27 24.15 10.34
CA LYS A 182 -15.55 25.14 9.28
C LYS A 182 -16.99 25.67 9.33
N ILE A 183 -17.95 24.84 9.65
CA ILE A 183 -19.35 25.27 9.82
C ILE A 183 -19.44 26.22 11.00
N ASN A 184 -18.79 25.93 12.12
CA ASN A 184 -18.77 26.83 13.28
C ASN A 184 -18.05 28.15 12.98
N ASP A 185 -16.96 28.11 12.17
CA ASP A 185 -16.25 29.34 11.81
C ASP A 185 -17.04 30.22 10.83
N VAL A 186 -17.79 29.61 9.90
CA VAL A 186 -18.53 30.32 8.84
C VAL A 186 -19.97 30.58 9.25
N PHE A 187 -20.63 29.67 9.96
CA PHE A 187 -22.06 29.71 10.30
C PHE A 187 -22.36 29.78 11.79
N GLY A 188 -21.35 29.74 12.66
CA GLY A 188 -21.54 29.71 14.12
C GLY A 188 -22.38 30.89 14.64
N LYS A 189 -22.33 32.05 14.00
CA LYS A 189 -23.18 33.20 14.34
C LYS A 189 -24.63 33.08 13.87
N VAL A 190 -24.92 32.19 12.91
CA VAL A 190 -26.26 32.01 12.34
C VAL A 190 -27.08 31.10 13.23
N VAL A 191 -26.49 30.09 13.85
CA VAL A 191 -27.18 29.16 14.77
C VAL A 191 -27.61 29.89 16.04
N GLU A 192 -26.79 30.78 16.59
CA GLU A 192 -27.16 31.59 17.75
C GLU A 192 -28.33 32.56 17.50
N ILE A 193 -28.58 32.94 16.24
CA ILE A 193 -29.69 33.83 15.85
C ILE A 193 -31.01 33.07 15.83
N TYR A 194 -31.02 31.78 15.48
CA TYR A 194 -32.20 30.96 15.43
C TYR A 194 -32.62 30.36 16.80
N GLU A 195 -31.68 30.25 17.75
CA GLU A 195 -31.98 29.78 19.10
C GLU A 195 -32.48 30.89 20.04
N LYS A 196 -32.44 32.16 19.62
CA LYS A 196 -32.89 33.33 20.40
C LYS A 196 -34.24 33.93 19.97
N ASN A 197 -34.93 33.29 19.04
CA ASN A 197 -36.28 33.62 18.60
C ASN A 197 -37.22 32.42 18.84
#